data_3e80286beb9f314ac33f453f45320103
#
_entry.id   3e80286beb9f314ac33f453f45320103
#
_cell.length_a   1.000
_cell.length_b   1.000
_cell.length_c   1.000
_cell.angle_alpha   90.00
_cell.angle_beta   90.00
_cell.angle_gamma   90.00
#
_symmetry.space_group_name_H-M   'P 1'
#
loop_
_entity.id
_entity.type
_entity.pdbx_description
1 polymer ?
#
loop_
_entity_poly.entity_id
_entity_poly.type
_entity_poly.pdbx_seq_one_letter_code
_entity_poly.pdbx_strand_id
1 'polypeptide(L)'
;ALPTQTLENHKSDLEQALACGTEHLSLYNLTLEPNTVFAKYPPKDLPDDEVVDEMLEQNIAMTAAKGYEHYEVSAYAKKGGYARHNLNYWQFGDYLGIGPGAHGKISFHDRIVRTVNQRSPDNWMENALKGDGSHQVEWRQLATADIPFEFMLNALRLREGVETGLFIEHTGLSPIVMQKQLSKAIEKKLLEDSALRYQPTELGWRFLNDLQAIFLD
;
A
#
# COMPACT_ATOMS: atom_id res chain seq x y z
N ALA A 1 -6.45 -4.73 -14.62
CA ALA A 1 -6.10 -5.31 -15.94
C ALA A 1 -5.92 -6.82 -15.80
N LEU A 2 -6.61 -7.60 -16.65
CA LEU A 2 -6.55 -9.06 -16.71
C LEU A 2 -6.02 -9.49 -18.08
N PRO A 3 -5.51 -10.73 -18.23
CA PRO A 3 -5.12 -11.25 -19.53
C PRO A 3 -6.28 -11.16 -20.54
N THR A 4 -6.01 -10.71 -21.76
CA THR A 4 -6.98 -10.50 -22.86
C THR A 4 -8.07 -9.43 -22.60
N GLN A 5 -8.05 -8.75 -21.46
CA GLN A 5 -9.07 -7.73 -21.14
C GLN A 5 -8.90 -6.50 -22.04
N THR A 6 -9.98 -6.12 -22.73
CA THR A 6 -10.05 -4.87 -23.50
C THR A 6 -10.61 -3.75 -22.64
N LEU A 7 -10.46 -2.50 -23.09
CA LEU A 7 -11.08 -1.32 -22.44
C LEU A 7 -12.60 -1.45 -22.33
N GLU A 8 -13.25 -2.08 -23.32
CA GLU A 8 -14.70 -2.30 -23.29
C GLU A 8 -15.10 -3.36 -22.25
N ASN A 9 -14.35 -4.47 -22.15
CA ASN A 9 -14.56 -5.47 -21.11
C ASN A 9 -14.35 -4.86 -19.72
N HIS A 10 -13.26 -4.10 -19.55
CA HIS A 10 -12.97 -3.40 -18.29
C HIS A 10 -14.09 -2.46 -17.88
N LYS A 11 -14.59 -1.64 -18.83
CA LYS A 11 -15.72 -0.74 -18.59
C LYS A 11 -16.97 -1.50 -18.15
N SER A 12 -17.31 -2.61 -18.84
CA SER A 12 -18.44 -3.46 -18.48
C SER A 12 -18.33 -4.06 -17.09
N ASP A 13 -17.13 -4.56 -16.72
CA ASP A 13 -16.87 -5.11 -15.39
C ASP A 13 -17.06 -4.04 -14.31
N LEU A 14 -16.53 -2.83 -14.56
CA LEU A 14 -16.65 -1.70 -13.63
C LEU A 14 -18.10 -1.21 -13.49
N GLU A 15 -18.87 -1.18 -14.57
CA GLU A 15 -20.30 -0.86 -14.54
C GLU A 15 -21.08 -1.85 -13.66
N GLN A 16 -20.78 -3.15 -13.77
CA GLN A 16 -21.39 -4.18 -12.95
C GLN A 16 -20.98 -4.04 -11.47
N ALA A 17 -19.70 -3.80 -11.19
CA ALA A 17 -19.22 -3.57 -9.83
C ALA A 17 -19.90 -2.34 -9.19
N LEU A 18 -20.01 -1.24 -9.92
CA LEU A 18 -20.69 -0.02 -9.45
C LEU A 18 -22.21 -0.22 -9.26
N ALA A 19 -22.84 -1.09 -10.07
CA ALA A 19 -24.25 -1.45 -9.93
C ALA A 19 -24.55 -2.22 -8.64
N CYS A 20 -23.56 -2.88 -8.03
CA CYS A 20 -23.71 -3.54 -6.72
C CYS A 20 -23.99 -2.55 -5.58
N GLY A 21 -23.70 -1.25 -5.79
CA GLY A 21 -24.05 -0.19 -4.83
C GLY A 21 -23.26 -0.23 -3.52
N THR A 22 -22.13 -0.90 -3.47
CA THR A 22 -21.26 -0.98 -2.29
C THR A 22 -20.71 0.40 -1.91
N GLU A 23 -20.31 0.61 -0.67
CA GLU A 23 -19.71 1.87 -0.22
C GLU A 23 -18.20 1.94 -0.51
N HIS A 24 -17.60 0.81 -0.82
CA HIS A 24 -16.16 0.67 -1.06
C HIS A 24 -15.91 -0.31 -2.22
N LEU A 25 -14.92 0.02 -3.05
CA LEU A 25 -14.41 -0.81 -4.14
C LEU A 25 -12.88 -0.87 -4.06
N SER A 26 -12.31 -2.07 -4.20
CA SER A 26 -10.89 -2.27 -4.41
C SER A 26 -10.68 -2.79 -5.83
N LEU A 27 -9.90 -2.05 -6.61
CA LEU A 27 -9.63 -2.34 -8.01
C LEU A 27 -8.13 -2.56 -8.19
N TYR A 28 -7.75 -3.76 -8.68
CA TYR A 28 -6.35 -4.16 -8.79
C TYR A 28 -5.96 -4.44 -10.23
N ASN A 29 -4.69 -4.19 -10.55
CA ASN A 29 -4.05 -4.74 -11.73
C ASN A 29 -3.38 -6.06 -11.36
N LEU A 30 -3.33 -7.01 -12.32
CA LEU A 30 -2.57 -8.24 -12.13
C LEU A 30 -1.08 -7.90 -12.00
N THR A 31 -0.50 -8.22 -10.84
CA THR A 31 0.93 -8.08 -10.58
C THR A 31 1.61 -9.44 -10.65
N LEU A 32 2.71 -9.53 -11.37
CA LEU A 32 3.50 -10.75 -11.50
C LEU A 32 4.53 -10.84 -10.36
N GLU A 33 4.07 -11.34 -9.21
CA GLU A 33 4.91 -11.43 -8.02
C GLU A 33 6.04 -12.45 -8.18
N PRO A 34 7.29 -12.13 -7.77
CA PRO A 34 8.42 -13.06 -7.81
C PRO A 34 8.11 -14.40 -7.11
N ASN A 35 8.69 -15.48 -7.63
CA ASN A 35 8.50 -16.84 -7.13
C ASN A 35 7.08 -17.40 -7.25
N THR A 36 6.24 -16.83 -8.10
CA THR A 36 4.92 -17.37 -8.46
C THR A 36 4.96 -18.06 -9.82
N VAL A 37 3.93 -18.87 -10.09
CA VAL A 37 3.76 -19.53 -11.39
C VAL A 37 3.62 -18.46 -12.50
N PHE A 38 2.90 -17.39 -12.24
CA PHE A 38 2.71 -16.29 -13.20
C PHE A 38 3.99 -15.49 -13.48
N ALA A 39 4.90 -15.35 -12.50
CA ALA A 39 6.21 -14.75 -12.77
C ALA A 39 7.08 -15.63 -13.66
N LYS A 40 7.01 -16.97 -13.46
CA LYS A 40 7.77 -17.94 -14.25
C LYS A 40 7.19 -18.18 -15.66
N TYR A 41 5.87 -18.15 -15.75
CA TYR A 41 5.11 -18.36 -16.98
C TYR A 41 4.05 -17.26 -17.08
N PRO A 42 4.44 -16.04 -17.53
CA PRO A 42 3.50 -14.93 -17.63
C PRO A 42 2.28 -15.30 -18.48
N PRO A 43 1.08 -14.91 -18.06
CA PRO A 43 -0.10 -15.05 -18.91
C PRO A 43 0.14 -14.36 -20.26
N LYS A 44 -0.39 -14.95 -21.32
CA LYS A 44 -0.35 -14.34 -22.64
C LYS A 44 -1.36 -13.19 -22.73
N ASP A 45 -1.10 -12.30 -23.66
CA ASP A 45 -2.04 -11.21 -24.02
C ASP A 45 -2.43 -10.33 -22.82
N LEU A 46 -1.48 -10.02 -21.94
CA LEU A 46 -1.65 -8.96 -20.94
C LEU A 46 -1.75 -7.62 -21.69
N PRO A 47 -2.66 -6.72 -21.28
CA PRO A 47 -2.69 -5.37 -21.79
C PRO A 47 -1.35 -4.68 -21.61
N ASP A 48 -0.93 -3.86 -22.58
CA ASP A 48 0.25 -3.03 -22.46
C ASP A 48 0.02 -1.85 -21.50
N ASP A 49 1.10 -1.16 -21.15
CA ASP A 49 1.07 -0.09 -20.16
C ASP A 49 0.14 1.06 -20.57
N GLU A 50 0.01 1.37 -21.88
CA GLU A 50 -0.88 2.42 -22.36
C GLU A 50 -2.34 2.05 -22.11
N VAL A 51 -2.72 0.80 -22.41
CA VAL A 51 -4.09 0.30 -22.14
C VAL A 51 -4.37 0.22 -20.65
N VAL A 52 -3.37 -0.16 -19.83
CA VAL A 52 -3.51 -0.17 -18.36
C VAL A 52 -3.72 1.24 -17.81
N ASP A 53 -3.00 2.24 -18.33
CA ASP A 53 -3.20 3.65 -17.97
C ASP A 53 -4.62 4.13 -18.35
N GLU A 54 -5.12 3.78 -19.54
CA GLU A 54 -6.48 4.11 -19.95
C GLU A 54 -7.54 3.43 -19.05
N MET A 55 -7.32 2.18 -18.62
CA MET A 55 -8.17 1.50 -17.65
C MET A 55 -8.18 2.22 -16.30
N LEU A 56 -7.03 2.74 -15.85
CA LEU A 56 -6.93 3.52 -14.62
C LEU A 56 -7.72 4.84 -14.73
N GLU A 57 -7.61 5.54 -15.85
CA GLU A 57 -8.39 6.75 -16.11
C GLU A 57 -9.91 6.45 -16.13
N GLN A 58 -10.34 5.33 -16.72
CA GLN A 58 -11.74 4.87 -16.65
C GLN A 58 -12.16 4.60 -15.20
N ASN A 59 -11.32 3.93 -14.39
CA ASN A 59 -11.62 3.72 -12.97
C ASN A 59 -11.89 5.03 -12.25
N ILE A 60 -10.98 6.00 -12.40
CA ILE A 60 -11.08 7.31 -11.74
C ILE A 60 -12.36 8.04 -12.17
N ALA A 61 -12.60 8.13 -13.48
CA ALA A 61 -13.74 8.86 -14.01
C ALA A 61 -15.09 8.22 -13.61
N MET A 62 -15.23 6.91 -13.78
CA MET A 62 -16.49 6.21 -13.54
C MET A 62 -16.84 6.09 -12.06
N THR A 63 -15.85 5.88 -11.19
CA THR A 63 -16.03 5.85 -9.74
C THR A 63 -16.38 7.23 -9.21
N ALA A 64 -15.68 8.29 -9.65
CA ALA A 64 -15.99 9.67 -9.29
C ALA A 64 -17.41 10.09 -9.70
N ALA A 65 -17.87 9.70 -10.91
CA ALA A 65 -19.24 9.95 -11.37
C ALA A 65 -20.33 9.28 -10.49
N LYS A 66 -19.95 8.28 -9.70
CA LYS A 66 -20.82 7.59 -8.73
C LYS A 66 -20.57 8.03 -7.27
N GLY A 67 -19.80 9.10 -7.07
CA GLY A 67 -19.54 9.68 -5.75
C GLY A 67 -18.50 8.93 -4.91
N TYR A 68 -17.64 8.13 -5.53
CA TYR A 68 -16.50 7.53 -4.86
C TYR A 68 -15.29 8.46 -4.95
N GLU A 69 -14.51 8.51 -3.89
CA GLU A 69 -13.21 9.16 -3.80
C GLU A 69 -12.12 8.10 -3.96
N HIS A 70 -11.13 8.35 -4.82
CA HIS A 70 -9.91 7.53 -4.92
C HIS A 70 -9.00 7.93 -3.76
N TYR A 71 -9.07 7.23 -2.62
CA TYR A 71 -8.42 7.68 -1.40
C TYR A 71 -7.07 7.03 -1.11
N GLU A 72 -6.82 5.86 -1.70
CA GLU A 72 -5.52 5.16 -1.65
C GLU A 72 -5.30 4.39 -2.96
N VAL A 73 -4.09 3.87 -3.19
CA VAL A 73 -3.58 3.37 -4.47
C VAL A 73 -4.56 2.46 -5.23
N SER A 74 -5.26 1.58 -4.53
CA SER A 74 -6.12 0.56 -5.15
C SER A 74 -7.57 0.66 -4.71
N ALA A 75 -7.94 1.68 -3.91
CA ALA A 75 -9.26 1.71 -3.31
C ALA A 75 -10.01 3.04 -3.52
N TYR A 76 -11.29 2.86 -3.76
CA TYR A 76 -12.28 3.90 -4.02
C TYR A 76 -13.42 3.74 -3.02
N ALA A 77 -13.86 4.80 -2.39
CA ALA A 77 -14.92 4.74 -1.40
C ALA A 77 -15.81 5.97 -1.43
N LYS A 78 -17.09 5.79 -1.08
CA LYS A 78 -17.97 6.92 -0.78
C LYS A 78 -17.50 7.57 0.52
N LYS A 79 -17.81 8.85 0.71
CA LYS A 79 -17.44 9.58 1.91
C LYS A 79 -17.88 8.84 3.18
N GLY A 80 -16.93 8.51 4.05
CA GLY A 80 -17.16 7.74 5.28
C GLY A 80 -17.08 6.22 5.11
N GLY A 81 -16.95 5.70 3.88
CA GLY A 81 -16.83 4.27 3.57
C GLY A 81 -15.39 3.76 3.46
N TYR A 82 -14.40 4.51 3.91
CA TYR A 82 -13.00 4.10 3.84
C TYR A 82 -12.74 2.84 4.67
N ALA A 83 -11.99 1.90 4.09
CA ALA A 83 -11.63 0.67 4.78
C ALA A 83 -10.69 0.97 5.97
N ARG A 84 -11.21 0.86 7.19
CA ARG A 84 -10.44 1.14 8.42
C ARG A 84 -9.19 0.26 8.54
N HIS A 85 -9.26 -0.97 8.05
CA HIS A 85 -8.13 -1.88 7.98
C HIS A 85 -7.02 -1.34 7.07
N ASN A 86 -7.36 -0.84 5.86
CA ASN A 86 -6.39 -0.25 4.95
C ASN A 86 -5.77 1.03 5.54
N LEU A 87 -6.63 1.91 6.10
CA LEU A 87 -6.15 3.13 6.76
C LEU A 87 -5.17 2.83 7.90
N ASN A 88 -5.42 1.77 8.69
CA ASN A 88 -4.51 1.37 9.75
C ASN A 88 -3.10 1.07 9.20
N TYR A 89 -2.99 0.35 8.08
CA TYR A 89 -1.68 0.11 7.44
C TYR A 89 -1.04 1.39 6.92
N TRP A 90 -1.81 2.18 6.16
CA TRP A 90 -1.28 3.37 5.51
C TRP A 90 -0.93 4.48 6.50
N GLN A 91 -1.55 4.51 7.67
CA GLN A 91 -1.21 5.37 8.78
C GLN A 91 -0.13 4.79 9.71
N PHE A 92 0.55 3.75 9.27
CA PHE A 92 1.61 3.08 10.01
C PHE A 92 1.15 2.48 11.35
N GLY A 93 -0.11 2.08 11.47
CA GLY A 93 -0.66 1.41 12.65
C GLY A 93 -0.13 -0.01 12.83
N ASP A 94 -0.33 -0.55 14.03
CA ASP A 94 0.06 -1.91 14.37
C ASP A 94 -0.97 -2.93 13.88
N TYR A 95 -0.49 -4.13 13.59
CA TYR A 95 -1.32 -5.27 13.23
C TYR A 95 -0.63 -6.59 13.54
N LEU A 96 -1.44 -7.59 13.89
CA LEU A 96 -0.97 -8.94 14.19
C LEU A 96 -1.12 -9.82 12.95
N GLY A 97 -0.03 -10.48 12.56
CA GLY A 97 -0.06 -11.50 11.51
C GLY A 97 -0.58 -12.83 12.05
N ILE A 98 -1.77 -13.26 11.63
CA ILE A 98 -2.37 -14.53 12.01
C ILE A 98 -2.50 -15.41 10.77
N GLY A 99 -2.00 -16.65 10.86
CA GLY A 99 -2.04 -17.62 9.77
C GLY A 99 -0.72 -17.77 9.02
N PRO A 100 -0.65 -18.76 8.08
CA PRO A 100 0.55 -19.05 7.31
C PRO A 100 0.91 -17.89 6.40
N GLY A 101 2.20 -17.53 6.37
CA GLY A 101 2.74 -16.45 5.55
C GLY A 101 2.32 -15.04 6.00
N ALA A 102 1.59 -14.90 7.09
CA ALA A 102 1.13 -13.60 7.56
C ALA A 102 2.29 -12.75 8.11
N HIS A 103 2.25 -11.46 7.80
CA HIS A 103 3.16 -10.45 8.32
C HIS A 103 2.49 -9.70 9.47
N GLY A 104 3.30 -9.20 10.39
CA GLY A 104 2.85 -8.35 11.50
C GLY A 104 3.78 -7.16 11.70
N LYS A 105 3.25 -6.12 12.33
CA LYS A 105 3.99 -4.97 12.83
C LYS A 105 3.51 -4.65 14.23
N ILE A 106 4.43 -4.52 15.17
CA ILE A 106 4.15 -4.20 16.57
C ILE A 106 5.09 -3.10 17.02
N SER A 107 4.53 -2.00 17.50
CA SER A 107 5.27 -0.88 18.06
C SER A 107 5.29 -0.99 19.58
N PHE A 108 6.50 -1.00 20.12
CA PHE A 108 6.76 -0.86 21.55
C PHE A 108 7.23 0.57 21.83
N HIS A 109 7.33 0.94 23.10
CA HIS A 109 7.78 2.29 23.50
C HIS A 109 9.22 2.62 23.04
N ASP A 110 10.05 1.60 22.80
CA ASP A 110 11.47 1.70 22.51
C ASP A 110 11.88 1.10 21.14
N ARG A 111 10.99 0.39 20.48
CA ARG A 111 11.30 -0.30 19.22
C ARG A 111 10.06 -0.65 18.40
N ILE A 112 10.26 -0.85 17.11
CA ILE A 112 9.25 -1.40 16.18
C ILE A 112 9.74 -2.76 15.71
N VAL A 113 8.85 -3.75 15.72
CA VAL A 113 9.15 -5.13 15.33
C VAL A 113 8.30 -5.53 14.12
N ARG A 114 8.93 -6.19 13.17
CA ARG A 114 8.26 -6.91 12.08
C ARG A 114 8.29 -8.40 12.35
N THR A 115 7.18 -9.07 12.12
CA THR A 115 7.05 -10.52 12.23
C THR A 115 6.61 -11.13 10.91
N VAL A 116 7.08 -12.34 10.62
CA VAL A 116 6.65 -13.13 9.47
C VAL A 116 6.41 -14.57 9.91
N ASN A 117 5.25 -15.12 9.58
CA ASN A 117 4.92 -16.51 9.85
C ASN A 117 5.41 -17.43 8.74
N GLN A 118 5.59 -18.71 9.07
CA GLN A 118 5.88 -19.75 8.08
C GLN A 118 4.82 -19.78 6.98
N ARG A 119 5.27 -19.94 5.71
CA ARG A 119 4.36 -19.89 4.55
C ARG A 119 3.56 -21.16 4.33
N SER A 120 4.16 -22.35 4.66
CA SER A 120 3.47 -23.62 4.55
C SER A 120 2.36 -23.72 5.58
N PRO A 121 1.09 -23.93 5.19
CA PRO A 121 -0.02 -24.09 6.13
C PRO A 121 0.22 -25.22 7.15
N ASP A 122 0.67 -26.39 6.70
CA ASP A 122 0.90 -27.54 7.57
C ASP A 122 2.00 -27.25 8.60
N ASN A 123 3.14 -26.73 8.16
CA ASN A 123 4.25 -26.39 9.05
C ASN A 123 3.85 -25.28 10.03
N TRP A 124 3.09 -24.27 9.56
CA TRP A 124 2.60 -23.21 10.43
C TRP A 124 1.68 -23.76 11.52
N MET A 125 0.70 -24.62 11.16
CA MET A 125 -0.22 -25.24 12.12
C MET A 125 0.51 -26.10 13.14
N GLU A 126 1.40 -26.99 12.67
CA GLU A 126 2.19 -27.87 13.53
C GLU A 126 3.02 -27.06 14.54
N ASN A 127 3.71 -26.01 14.07
CA ASN A 127 4.57 -25.20 14.92
C ASN A 127 3.78 -24.23 15.82
N ALA A 128 2.63 -23.73 15.39
CA ALA A 128 1.76 -22.92 16.22
C ALA A 128 1.23 -23.69 17.43
N LEU A 129 0.93 -24.97 17.26
CA LEU A 129 0.48 -25.86 18.33
C LEU A 129 1.55 -26.10 19.42
N LYS A 130 2.83 -25.97 19.10
CA LYS A 130 3.92 -26.13 20.08
C LYS A 130 3.97 -24.99 21.10
N GLY A 131 3.45 -23.81 20.75
CA GLY A 131 3.43 -22.64 21.64
C GLY A 131 4.80 -22.02 21.96
N ASP A 132 5.85 -22.41 21.22
CA ASP A 132 7.24 -22.02 21.44
C ASP A 132 7.73 -20.89 20.51
N GLY A 133 6.83 -20.34 19.67
CA GLY A 133 7.17 -19.29 18.69
C GLY A 133 7.71 -19.80 17.37
N SER A 134 7.96 -21.11 17.20
CA SER A 134 8.57 -21.69 16.00
C SER A 134 7.71 -21.57 14.73
N HIS A 135 6.44 -21.17 14.84
CA HIS A 135 5.57 -20.81 13.73
C HIS A 135 5.97 -19.50 13.03
N GLN A 136 6.78 -18.66 13.67
CA GLN A 136 7.34 -17.43 13.10
C GLN A 136 8.73 -17.70 12.53
N VAL A 137 8.97 -17.27 11.30
CA VAL A 137 10.30 -17.37 10.64
C VAL A 137 11.10 -16.08 10.78
N GLU A 138 10.43 -14.99 11.14
CA GLU A 138 11.08 -13.71 11.38
C GLU A 138 10.45 -13.01 12.58
N TRP A 139 11.31 -12.50 13.44
CA TRP A 139 11.03 -11.53 14.48
C TRP A 139 12.17 -10.50 14.45
N ARG A 140 12.00 -9.44 13.67
CA ARG A 140 13.05 -8.48 13.40
C ARG A 140 12.70 -7.10 13.96
N GLN A 141 13.58 -6.56 14.78
CA GLN A 141 13.53 -5.15 15.13
C GLN A 141 13.94 -4.29 13.93
N LEU A 142 13.18 -3.26 13.61
CA LEU A 142 13.55 -2.28 12.60
C LEU A 142 14.76 -1.48 13.08
N ALA A 143 15.75 -1.31 12.21
CA ALA A 143 16.81 -0.36 12.47
C ALA A 143 16.24 1.06 12.41
N THR A 144 16.74 1.94 13.28
CA THR A 144 16.25 3.34 13.34
C THR A 144 16.37 4.05 11.98
N ALA A 145 17.41 3.72 11.21
CA ALA A 145 17.62 4.27 9.88
C ALA A 145 16.56 3.84 8.85
N ASP A 146 15.94 2.67 9.03
CA ASP A 146 14.94 2.14 8.10
C ASP A 146 13.52 2.69 8.39
N ILE A 147 13.29 3.20 9.59
CA ILE A 147 11.95 3.65 10.03
C ILE A 147 11.36 4.75 9.12
N PRO A 148 12.11 5.78 8.70
CA PRO A 148 11.60 6.80 7.79
C PRO A 148 11.06 6.21 6.48
N PHE A 149 11.81 5.30 5.86
CA PHE A 149 11.38 4.63 4.64
C PHE A 149 10.13 3.77 4.87
N GLU A 150 10.13 2.95 5.91
CA GLU A 150 9.00 2.08 6.27
C GLU A 150 7.72 2.88 6.54
N PHE A 151 7.84 4.06 7.17
CA PHE A 151 6.72 4.96 7.39
C PHE A 151 6.22 5.56 6.07
N MET A 152 7.12 6.16 5.29
CA MET A 152 6.76 6.85 4.04
C MET A 152 6.25 5.88 2.97
N LEU A 153 6.77 4.64 2.93
CA LEU A 153 6.27 3.57 2.06
C LEU A 153 4.76 3.32 2.24
N ASN A 154 4.27 3.43 3.47
CA ASN A 154 2.86 3.30 3.80
C ASN A 154 2.11 4.63 3.64
N ALA A 155 2.59 5.70 4.25
CA ALA A 155 1.90 6.97 4.34
C ALA A 155 1.59 7.60 2.97
N LEU A 156 2.53 7.50 2.03
CA LEU A 156 2.38 8.03 0.68
C LEU A 156 1.39 7.25 -0.20
N ARG A 157 0.87 6.13 0.27
CA ARG A 157 -0.22 5.41 -0.40
C ARG A 157 -1.59 6.07 -0.20
N LEU A 158 -1.70 7.02 0.72
CA LEU A 158 -2.90 7.85 0.89
C LEU A 158 -2.80 9.09 0.00
N ARG A 159 -3.83 9.32 -0.84
CA ARG A 159 -3.87 10.48 -1.74
C ARG A 159 -3.79 11.81 -0.99
N GLU A 160 -4.49 11.91 0.15
CA GLU A 160 -4.43 13.06 1.04
C GLU A 160 -3.22 13.04 1.98
N GLY A 161 -2.36 12.02 1.86
CA GLY A 161 -1.23 11.82 2.74
C GLY A 161 -1.61 11.68 4.21
N VAL A 162 -0.66 11.95 5.10
CA VAL A 162 -0.84 11.90 6.56
C VAL A 162 -0.34 13.17 7.22
N GLU A 163 -0.85 13.47 8.41
CA GLU A 163 -0.33 14.58 9.22
C GLU A 163 1.12 14.32 9.65
N THR A 164 1.95 15.35 9.64
CA THR A 164 3.38 15.24 10.01
C THR A 164 3.57 14.75 11.45
N GLY A 165 2.63 15.08 12.34
CA GLY A 165 2.61 14.64 13.73
C GLY A 165 2.51 13.12 13.87
N LEU A 166 1.87 12.44 12.93
CA LEU A 166 1.71 10.98 12.95
C LEU A 166 3.07 10.25 12.90
N PHE A 167 4.06 10.82 12.18
CA PHE A 167 5.41 10.27 12.16
C PHE A 167 6.03 10.23 13.54
N ILE A 168 5.92 11.35 14.29
CA ILE A 168 6.46 11.44 15.66
C ILE A 168 5.72 10.47 16.59
N GLU A 169 4.39 10.44 16.50
CA GLU A 169 3.53 9.62 17.34
C GLU A 169 3.83 8.12 17.19
N HIS A 170 3.99 7.65 15.95
CA HIS A 170 4.14 6.22 15.65
C HIS A 170 5.58 5.73 15.63
N THR A 171 6.56 6.63 15.54
CA THR A 171 7.97 6.24 15.43
C THR A 171 8.84 6.73 16.60
N GLY A 172 8.41 7.74 17.34
CA GLY A 172 9.20 8.42 18.36
C GLY A 172 10.36 9.26 17.79
N LEU A 173 10.48 9.38 16.46
CA LEU A 173 11.58 10.08 15.80
C LEU A 173 11.19 11.50 15.42
N SER A 174 12.17 12.41 15.42
CA SER A 174 11.99 13.74 14.84
C SER A 174 12.00 13.68 13.31
N PRO A 175 11.13 14.41 12.60
CA PRO A 175 11.12 14.50 11.13
C PRO A 175 12.46 14.96 10.52
N ILE A 176 13.33 15.56 11.32
CA ILE A 176 14.66 16.01 10.89
C ILE A 176 15.52 14.85 10.33
N VAL A 177 15.25 13.60 10.77
CA VAL A 177 15.98 12.42 10.29
C VAL A 177 15.77 12.13 8.80
N MET A 178 14.70 12.65 8.20
CA MET A 178 14.41 12.52 6.77
C MET A 178 14.32 13.87 6.04
N GLN A 179 14.87 14.96 6.65
CA GLN A 179 14.80 16.31 6.07
C GLN A 179 15.40 16.38 4.66
N LYS A 180 16.51 15.68 4.42
CA LYS A 180 17.17 15.64 3.11
C LYS A 180 16.27 15.01 2.04
N GLN A 181 15.64 13.91 2.38
CA GLN A 181 14.73 13.17 1.51
C GLN A 181 13.47 14.00 1.23
N LEU A 182 12.89 14.64 2.25
CA LEU A 182 11.76 15.54 2.09
C LEU A 182 12.10 16.70 1.14
N SER A 183 13.22 17.38 1.34
CA SER A 183 13.67 18.46 0.44
C SER A 183 13.84 17.99 -0.99
N LYS A 184 14.46 16.80 -1.20
CA LYS A 184 14.64 16.20 -2.53
C LYS A 184 13.30 15.87 -3.21
N ALA A 185 12.32 15.37 -2.44
CA ALA A 185 11.00 15.04 -2.96
C ALA A 185 10.20 16.31 -3.36
N ILE A 186 10.27 17.38 -2.56
CA ILE A 186 9.66 18.69 -2.84
C ILE A 186 10.31 19.33 -4.06
N GLU A 187 11.64 19.37 -4.13
CA GLU A 187 12.39 19.90 -5.28
C GLU A 187 12.00 19.21 -6.59
N LYS A 188 11.81 17.88 -6.55
CA LYS A 188 11.31 17.10 -7.69
C LYS A 188 9.81 17.27 -7.96
N LYS A 189 9.11 18.05 -7.15
CA LYS A 189 7.65 18.25 -7.23
C LYS A 189 6.84 16.97 -7.08
N LEU A 190 7.36 15.99 -6.36
CA LEU A 190 6.67 14.74 -6.07
C LEU A 190 5.93 14.80 -4.73
N LEU A 191 6.34 15.68 -3.82
CA LEU A 191 5.73 15.89 -2.51
C LEU A 191 5.32 17.35 -2.37
N GLU A 192 4.16 17.61 -1.74
CA GLU A 192 3.71 18.97 -1.43
C GLU A 192 4.64 19.62 -0.41
N ASP A 193 4.92 20.91 -0.59
CA ASP A 193 5.66 21.73 0.39
C ASP A 193 4.73 22.14 1.53
N SER A 194 4.56 21.26 2.49
CA SER A 194 3.65 21.47 3.62
C SER A 194 4.31 21.08 4.94
N ALA A 195 4.23 21.97 5.93
CA ALA A 195 4.66 21.68 7.29
C ALA A 195 3.65 20.78 8.05
N LEU A 196 2.43 20.65 7.55
CA LEU A 196 1.32 19.97 8.25
C LEU A 196 1.09 18.52 7.78
N ARG A 197 1.44 18.22 6.52
CA ARG A 197 1.14 16.92 5.92
C ARG A 197 2.28 16.43 5.03
N TYR A 198 2.50 15.13 5.04
CA TYR A 198 3.25 14.41 4.00
C TYR A 198 2.25 13.96 2.95
N GLN A 199 2.09 14.74 1.90
CA GLN A 199 1.10 14.51 0.85
C GLN A 199 1.80 14.45 -0.50
N PRO A 200 1.60 13.38 -1.30
CA PRO A 200 2.09 13.37 -2.68
C PRO A 200 1.36 14.43 -3.51
N THR A 201 2.08 15.07 -4.43
CA THR A 201 1.45 15.87 -5.50
C THR A 201 0.74 14.93 -6.49
N GLU A 202 -0.04 15.46 -7.42
CA GLU A 202 -0.60 14.64 -8.52
C GLU A 202 0.53 13.91 -9.31
N LEU A 203 1.65 14.57 -9.53
CA LEU A 203 2.83 13.96 -10.15
C LEU A 203 3.44 12.87 -9.27
N GLY A 204 3.60 13.15 -7.97
CA GLY A 204 4.13 12.18 -7.00
C GLY A 204 3.22 10.97 -6.82
N TRP A 205 1.91 11.17 -6.91
CA TRP A 205 0.94 10.09 -6.89
C TRP A 205 1.08 9.18 -8.12
N ARG A 206 1.24 9.76 -9.30
CA ARG A 206 1.44 9.02 -10.55
C ARG A 206 2.78 8.26 -10.59
N PHE A 207 3.83 8.82 -9.98
CA PHE A 207 5.17 8.23 -9.86
C PHE A 207 5.48 7.83 -8.42
N LEU A 208 4.54 7.14 -7.77
CA LEU A 208 4.61 6.82 -6.35
C LEU A 208 5.85 6.00 -5.98
N ASN A 209 6.23 5.03 -6.81
CA ASN A 209 7.43 4.21 -6.57
C ASN A 209 8.70 5.06 -6.58
N ASP A 210 8.81 6.03 -7.50
CA ASP A 210 9.96 6.95 -7.56
C ASP A 210 9.98 7.88 -6.35
N LEU A 211 8.82 8.36 -5.90
CA LEU A 211 8.69 9.15 -4.68
C LEU A 211 9.11 8.35 -3.45
N GLN A 212 8.63 7.13 -3.30
CA GLN A 212 8.97 6.24 -2.18
C GLN A 212 10.47 5.88 -2.18
N ALA A 213 11.06 5.64 -3.36
CA ALA A 213 12.48 5.32 -3.49
C ALA A 213 13.42 6.44 -3.00
N ILE A 214 12.96 7.70 -2.94
CA ILE A 214 13.76 8.80 -2.38
C ILE A 214 14.09 8.56 -0.90
N PHE A 215 13.25 7.83 -0.18
CA PHE A 215 13.40 7.55 1.26
C PHE A 215 14.22 6.28 1.55
N LEU A 216 14.69 5.57 0.52
CA LEU A 216 15.62 4.43 0.64
C LEU A 216 17.08 4.85 0.85
N ASP A 217 17.44 6.11 0.51
CA ASP A 217 18.82 6.64 0.50
C ASP A 217 19.27 7.22 1.86
#